data_abd1eaf3d67b633225a879d739adda04
#
_entry.id   abd1eaf3d67b633225a879d739adda04
#
_cell.length_a   1.000
_cell.length_b   1.000
_cell.length_c   1.000
_cell.angle_alpha   90.00
_cell.angle_beta   90.00
_cell.angle_gamma   90.00
#
_symmetry.space_group_name_H-M   'P 1'
#
loop_
_entity.id
_entity.type
_entity.pdbx_description
1 polymer ?
#
loop_
_entity_poly.entity_id
_entity_poly.type
_entity_poly.pdbx_seq_one_letter_code
_entity_poly.pdbx_strand_id
1 'polypeptide(L)'
;MQFGEGNFLRAFIEWFIQDLNDKGAINANVALVQPMPFGRVGELASQDGLYTLRLEGIDGGKRVKKSQVIDVIGDCINPFTEYEKFLKYGESEDLQIIISNTTEAGIAVDPTDTDLSQCPKSYPGKLLALLKRRYDRFKGDAAKGLAIIPCELIDDNGDELYRCLTELAKINKMDAAFIKWLQTANHFTSTL
;
A
#
# COMPACT_ATOMS: atom_id res chain seq x y z
N MET A 1 -2.14 4.07 2.79
CA MET A 1 -2.71 2.77 2.36
C MET A 1 -1.60 1.74 2.38
N GLN A 2 -1.91 0.52 2.80
CA GLN A 2 -0.96 -0.58 2.93
C GLN A 2 -1.41 -1.77 2.09
N PHE A 3 -0.54 -2.26 1.20
CA PHE A 3 -0.76 -3.51 0.48
C PHE A 3 0.00 -4.66 1.16
N GLY A 4 -0.75 -5.64 1.62
CA GLY A 4 -0.26 -6.79 2.37
C GLY A 4 -0.64 -6.73 3.84
N GLU A 5 -1.31 -7.78 4.29
CA GLU A 5 -1.83 -7.97 5.64
C GLU A 5 -0.92 -8.88 6.50
N GLY A 6 0.32 -9.08 6.05
CA GLY A 6 1.31 -9.93 6.70
C GLY A 6 1.81 -9.39 8.04
N ASN A 7 2.44 -10.28 8.80
CA ASN A 7 2.97 -9.95 10.14
C ASN A 7 4.03 -8.85 10.11
N PHE A 8 4.80 -8.74 9.01
CA PHE A 8 5.88 -7.77 8.92
C PHE A 8 5.35 -6.34 8.99
N LEU A 9 4.47 -5.94 8.10
CA LEU A 9 3.94 -4.57 8.09
C LEU A 9 3.12 -4.26 9.35
N ARG A 10 2.36 -5.23 9.86
CA ARG A 10 1.60 -5.07 11.11
C ARG A 10 2.49 -4.84 12.33
N ALA A 11 3.65 -5.51 12.39
CA ALA A 11 4.59 -5.36 13.50
C ALA A 11 5.59 -4.21 13.32
N PHE A 12 5.66 -3.62 12.13
CA PHE A 12 6.61 -2.58 11.77
C PHE A 12 5.89 -1.25 11.50
N ILE A 13 5.24 -1.12 10.35
CA ILE A 13 4.63 0.15 9.92
C ILE A 13 3.42 0.52 10.78
N GLU A 14 2.52 -0.42 11.04
CA GLU A 14 1.32 -0.13 11.82
C GLU A 14 1.69 0.16 13.28
N TRP A 15 2.73 -0.49 13.81
CA TRP A 15 3.27 -0.16 15.12
C TRP A 15 3.88 1.25 15.16
N PHE A 16 4.62 1.69 14.13
CA PHE A 16 5.12 3.06 14.05
C PHE A 16 4.00 4.09 13.99
N ILE A 17 2.97 3.84 13.20
CA ILE A 17 1.80 4.73 13.11
C ILE A 17 1.11 4.82 14.47
N GLN A 18 0.93 3.68 15.16
CA GLN A 18 0.37 3.63 16.50
C GLN A 18 1.18 4.46 17.49
N ASP A 19 2.49 4.25 17.54
CA ASP A 19 3.39 4.96 18.45
C ASP A 19 3.39 6.48 18.20
N LEU A 20 3.34 6.90 16.94
CA LEU A 20 3.28 8.30 16.57
C LEU A 20 1.92 8.93 16.88
N ASN A 21 0.82 8.20 16.70
CA ASN A 21 -0.51 8.63 17.11
C ASN A 21 -0.60 8.77 18.63
N ASP A 22 -0.12 7.78 19.39
CA ASP A 22 -0.12 7.78 20.85
C ASP A 22 0.67 8.96 21.43
N LYS A 23 1.72 9.39 20.73
CA LYS A 23 2.51 10.57 21.08
C LYS A 23 1.88 11.90 20.61
N GLY A 24 0.78 11.85 19.89
CA GLY A 24 0.14 13.04 19.30
C GLY A 24 0.97 13.71 18.21
N ALA A 25 1.96 13.00 17.64
CA ALA A 25 2.82 13.52 16.57
C ALA A 25 2.12 13.53 15.20
N ILE A 26 1.22 12.58 14.97
CA ILE A 26 0.38 12.47 13.79
C ILE A 26 -1.04 12.08 14.18
N ASN A 27 -1.98 12.17 13.22
CA ASN A 27 -3.31 11.60 13.31
C ASN A 27 -3.56 10.85 12.01
N ALA A 28 -3.14 9.58 11.96
CA ALA A 28 -3.20 8.78 10.76
C ALA A 28 -3.79 7.40 11.03
N ASN A 29 -4.41 6.83 10.01
CA ASN A 29 -4.86 5.44 10.02
C ASN A 29 -4.40 4.70 8.74
N VAL A 30 -4.61 3.40 8.73
CA VAL A 30 -4.23 2.50 7.64
C VAL A 30 -5.48 2.00 6.94
N ALA A 31 -5.57 2.22 5.62
CA ALA A 31 -6.44 1.46 4.75
C ALA A 31 -5.66 0.22 4.30
N LEU A 32 -5.99 -0.93 4.88
CA LEU A 32 -5.34 -2.21 4.65
C LEU A 32 -5.94 -2.90 3.44
N VAL A 33 -5.10 -3.23 2.45
CA VAL A 33 -5.51 -3.82 1.18
C VAL A 33 -4.94 -5.23 1.02
N GLN A 34 -5.81 -6.19 0.77
CA GLN A 34 -5.42 -7.56 0.43
C GLN A 34 -4.92 -7.62 -1.02
N PRO A 35 -3.64 -7.98 -1.27
CA PRO A 35 -3.09 -7.97 -2.63
C PRO A 35 -3.52 -9.18 -3.48
N MET A 36 -3.87 -10.30 -2.85
CA MET A 36 -4.19 -11.58 -3.49
C MET A 36 -5.68 -11.90 -3.36
N PRO A 37 -6.25 -12.79 -4.21
CA PRO A 37 -7.65 -13.21 -4.09
C PRO A 37 -7.98 -13.90 -2.77
N PHE A 38 -6.99 -14.44 -2.11
CA PHE A 38 -7.06 -15.07 -0.78
C PHE A 38 -6.16 -14.31 0.19
N GLY A 39 -6.55 -14.23 1.45
CA GLY A 39 -5.80 -13.51 2.49
C GLY A 39 -6.60 -13.41 3.77
N ARG A 40 -6.15 -12.57 4.67
CA ARG A 40 -6.66 -12.48 6.04
C ARG A 40 -7.38 -11.16 6.34
N VAL A 41 -7.61 -10.34 5.33
CA VAL A 41 -8.26 -9.04 5.53
C VAL A 41 -9.66 -9.19 6.15
N GLY A 42 -10.40 -10.24 5.79
CA GLY A 42 -11.70 -10.55 6.39
C GLY A 42 -11.63 -10.93 7.87
N GLU A 43 -10.57 -11.63 8.30
CA GLU A 43 -10.34 -11.93 9.72
C GLU A 43 -10.09 -10.65 10.51
N LEU A 44 -9.24 -9.76 10.00
CA LEU A 44 -8.96 -8.47 10.63
C LEU A 44 -10.19 -7.57 10.67
N ALA A 45 -10.97 -7.55 9.59
CA ALA A 45 -12.23 -6.82 9.54
C ALA A 45 -13.23 -7.32 10.59
N SER A 46 -13.30 -8.65 10.84
CA SER A 46 -14.22 -9.24 11.82
C SER A 46 -13.90 -8.87 13.28
N GLN A 47 -12.72 -8.34 13.52
CA GLN A 47 -12.27 -7.85 14.83
C GLN A 47 -11.96 -6.33 14.81
N ASP A 48 -12.67 -5.59 13.96
CA ASP A 48 -12.56 -4.13 13.83
C ASP A 48 -11.12 -3.64 13.57
N GLY A 49 -10.29 -4.44 12.88
CA GLY A 49 -8.88 -4.11 12.61
C GLY A 49 -7.95 -4.23 13.83
N LEU A 50 -8.47 -4.61 14.99
CA LEU A 50 -7.71 -4.68 16.25
C LEU A 50 -6.86 -5.95 16.31
N TYR A 51 -5.65 -5.83 16.82
CA TYR A 51 -4.82 -7.00 17.16
C TYR A 51 -3.82 -6.66 18.26
N THR A 52 -3.29 -7.70 18.90
CA THR A 52 -2.25 -7.54 19.92
C THR A 52 -0.87 -7.79 19.34
N LEU A 53 -0.02 -6.76 19.35
CA LEU A 53 1.40 -6.88 19.05
C LEU A 53 2.16 -7.24 20.34
N ARG A 54 2.97 -8.30 20.27
CA ARG A 54 3.90 -8.68 21.34
C ARG A 54 5.32 -8.36 20.91
N LEU A 55 5.98 -7.52 21.69
CA LEU A 55 7.39 -7.16 21.54
C LEU A 55 8.20 -7.87 22.60
N GLU A 56 9.21 -8.63 22.18
CA GLU A 56 10.15 -9.31 23.06
C GLU A 56 11.57 -8.99 22.62
N GLY A 57 12.43 -8.62 23.55
CA GLY A 57 13.80 -8.24 23.25
C GLY A 57 14.66 -8.03 24.49
N ILE A 58 15.80 -7.38 24.29
CA ILE A 58 16.71 -6.95 25.34
C ILE A 58 16.80 -5.43 25.30
N ASP A 59 16.48 -4.78 26.39
CA ASP A 59 16.62 -3.35 26.58
C ASP A 59 17.45 -3.07 27.83
N GLY A 60 18.53 -2.27 27.71
CA GLY A 60 19.45 -1.99 28.81
C GLY A 60 20.05 -3.25 29.44
N GLY A 61 20.27 -4.33 28.70
CA GLY A 61 20.79 -5.62 29.18
C GLY A 61 19.75 -6.49 29.89
N LYS A 62 18.49 -6.08 29.98
CA LYS A 62 17.41 -6.83 30.61
C LYS A 62 16.42 -7.34 29.57
N ARG A 63 15.91 -8.56 29.77
CA ARG A 63 14.83 -9.11 28.94
C ARG A 63 13.54 -8.33 29.17
N VAL A 64 12.99 -7.79 28.12
CA VAL A 64 11.70 -7.07 28.16
C VAL A 64 10.66 -7.84 27.33
N LYS A 65 9.43 -7.83 27.82
CA LYS A 65 8.24 -8.30 27.13
C LYS A 65 7.17 -7.23 27.28
N LYS A 66 6.66 -6.75 26.13
CA LYS A 66 5.60 -5.75 26.10
C LYS A 66 4.51 -6.24 25.16
N SER A 67 3.25 -6.05 25.52
CA SER A 67 2.11 -6.26 24.65
C SER A 67 1.38 -4.93 24.46
N GLN A 68 0.99 -4.64 23.22
CA GLN A 68 0.27 -3.43 22.87
C GLN A 68 -0.88 -3.81 21.92
N VAL A 69 -2.05 -3.24 22.14
CA VAL A 69 -3.14 -3.30 21.16
C VAL A 69 -2.83 -2.30 20.06
N ILE A 70 -2.94 -2.72 18.84
CA ILE A 70 -2.83 -1.88 17.64
C ILE A 70 -4.25 -1.65 17.12
N ASP A 71 -4.62 -0.39 16.91
CA ASP A 71 -5.95 0.05 16.50
C ASP A 71 -5.94 1.04 15.30
N VAL A 72 -4.81 1.14 14.62
CA VAL A 72 -4.61 2.07 13.50
C VAL A 72 -5.23 1.63 12.18
N ILE A 73 -5.71 0.38 12.07
CA ILE A 73 -6.41 -0.09 10.86
C ILE A 73 -7.81 0.51 10.84
N GLY A 74 -8.01 1.53 10.01
CA GLY A 74 -9.31 2.19 9.86
C GLY A 74 -10.21 1.52 8.84
N ASP A 75 -9.66 0.76 7.89
CA ASP A 75 -10.42 0.01 6.90
C ASP A 75 -9.67 -1.23 6.41
N CYS A 76 -10.43 -2.27 6.11
CA CYS A 76 -9.98 -3.54 5.57
C CYS A 76 -10.62 -3.76 4.19
N ILE A 77 -9.81 -3.86 3.14
CA ILE A 77 -10.30 -3.84 1.76
C ILE A 77 -9.84 -5.09 1.00
N ASN A 78 -10.80 -5.81 0.44
CA ASN A 78 -10.54 -6.83 -0.56
C ASN A 78 -10.88 -6.29 -1.95
N PRO A 79 -9.91 -5.87 -2.78
CA PRO A 79 -10.20 -5.29 -4.09
C PRO A 79 -10.91 -6.23 -5.06
N PHE A 80 -10.83 -7.54 -4.85
CA PHE A 80 -11.50 -8.53 -5.71
C PHE A 80 -13.02 -8.55 -5.51
N THR A 81 -13.51 -8.08 -4.35
CA THR A 81 -14.94 -8.00 -4.04
C THR A 81 -15.44 -6.57 -3.88
N GLU A 82 -14.53 -5.61 -3.60
CA GLU A 82 -14.86 -4.22 -3.28
C GLU A 82 -14.02 -3.25 -4.13
N TYR A 83 -13.88 -3.54 -5.44
CA TYR A 83 -12.95 -2.81 -6.31
C TYR A 83 -13.20 -1.30 -6.36
N GLU A 84 -14.47 -0.88 -6.46
CA GLU A 84 -14.80 0.55 -6.49
C GLU A 84 -14.51 1.23 -5.14
N LYS A 85 -14.72 0.55 -4.02
CA LYS A 85 -14.31 1.04 -2.69
C LYS A 85 -12.80 1.25 -2.63
N PHE A 86 -12.02 0.29 -3.15
CA PHE A 86 -10.57 0.40 -3.25
C PHE A 86 -10.17 1.62 -4.10
N LEU A 87 -10.74 1.80 -5.28
CA LEU A 87 -10.40 2.89 -6.18
C LEU A 87 -10.75 4.27 -5.61
N LYS A 88 -11.82 4.39 -4.80
CA LYS A 88 -12.20 5.65 -4.14
C LYS A 88 -11.11 6.22 -3.23
N TYR A 89 -10.23 5.39 -2.69
CA TYR A 89 -9.09 5.89 -1.93
C TYR A 89 -8.13 6.73 -2.80
N GLY A 90 -8.02 6.43 -4.09
CA GLY A 90 -7.29 7.27 -5.03
C GLY A 90 -7.85 8.70 -5.15
N GLU A 91 -9.13 8.90 -4.86
CA GLU A 91 -9.81 10.20 -4.90
C GLU A 91 -9.66 11.01 -3.61
N SER A 92 -9.14 10.42 -2.53
CA SER A 92 -8.98 11.08 -1.24
C SER A 92 -7.74 12.00 -1.25
N GLU A 93 -7.91 13.19 -0.74
CA GLU A 93 -6.79 14.11 -0.48
C GLU A 93 -5.94 13.67 0.70
N ASP A 94 -6.52 12.90 1.63
CA ASP A 94 -5.83 12.41 2.83
C ASP A 94 -4.89 11.24 2.54
N LEU A 95 -5.04 10.59 1.37
CA LEU A 95 -4.10 9.57 0.95
C LEU A 95 -2.77 10.22 0.55
N GLN A 96 -1.72 9.94 1.31
CA GLN A 96 -0.39 10.52 1.11
C GLN A 96 0.68 9.45 0.85
N ILE A 97 0.51 8.26 1.43
CA ILE A 97 1.54 7.22 1.44
C ILE A 97 0.94 5.88 1.00
N ILE A 98 1.66 5.19 0.13
CA ILE A 98 1.44 3.78 -0.22
C ILE A 98 2.63 2.99 0.33
N ILE A 99 2.35 1.93 1.07
CA ILE A 99 3.36 1.00 1.57
C ILE A 99 2.97 -0.41 1.14
N SER A 100 3.94 -1.23 0.77
CA SER A 100 3.68 -2.61 0.34
C SER A 100 4.69 -3.60 0.90
N ASN A 101 4.22 -4.81 1.13
CA ASN A 101 5.01 -6.01 1.32
C ASN A 101 4.16 -7.21 0.86
N THR A 102 4.18 -7.44 -0.44
CA THR A 102 3.31 -8.40 -1.14
C THR A 102 4.03 -9.70 -1.49
N THR A 103 5.16 -9.96 -0.86
CA THR A 103 6.16 -11.01 -1.13
C THR A 103 7.13 -10.66 -2.26
N GLU A 104 8.22 -11.43 -2.38
CA GLU A 104 9.25 -11.25 -3.42
C GLU A 104 8.68 -11.38 -4.85
N ALA A 105 7.64 -12.21 -5.03
CA ALA A 105 6.95 -12.37 -6.30
C ALA A 105 5.85 -11.30 -6.56
N GLY A 106 5.62 -10.41 -5.60
CA GLY A 106 4.51 -9.45 -5.66
C GLY A 106 4.76 -8.27 -6.60
N ILE A 107 6.03 -7.84 -6.77
CA ILE A 107 6.41 -6.79 -7.73
C ILE A 107 6.75 -7.47 -9.07
N ALA A 108 5.72 -7.79 -9.84
CA ALA A 108 5.85 -8.38 -11.16
C ALA A 108 4.74 -7.90 -12.08
N VAL A 109 5.07 -7.80 -13.38
CA VAL A 109 4.08 -7.51 -14.43
C VAL A 109 3.25 -8.75 -14.70
N ASP A 110 1.93 -8.63 -14.58
CA ASP A 110 1.02 -9.60 -15.20
C ASP A 110 0.53 -9.03 -16.53
N PRO A 111 0.93 -9.60 -17.67
CA PRO A 111 0.54 -9.07 -18.99
C PRO A 111 -0.95 -9.26 -19.28
N THR A 112 -1.69 -9.96 -18.44
CA THR A 112 -3.15 -10.12 -18.54
C THR A 112 -3.92 -8.97 -17.89
N ASP A 113 -3.26 -8.09 -17.13
CA ASP A 113 -3.84 -6.88 -16.54
C ASP A 113 -4.01 -5.79 -17.62
N THR A 114 -4.88 -6.03 -18.58
CA THR A 114 -5.13 -5.17 -19.75
C THR A 114 -6.42 -4.36 -19.66
N ASP A 115 -7.20 -4.54 -18.62
CA ASP A 115 -8.46 -3.84 -18.36
C ASP A 115 -8.54 -3.41 -16.89
N LEU A 116 -8.24 -2.16 -16.65
CA LEU A 116 -8.28 -1.58 -15.31
C LEU A 116 -9.70 -1.18 -14.84
N SER A 117 -10.73 -1.43 -15.64
CA SER A 117 -12.13 -1.30 -15.18
C SER A 117 -12.53 -2.43 -14.22
N GLN A 118 -11.75 -3.50 -14.20
CA GLN A 118 -11.87 -4.63 -13.29
C GLN A 118 -10.62 -4.73 -12.41
N CYS A 119 -10.74 -5.44 -11.27
CA CYS A 119 -9.61 -5.61 -10.37
C CYS A 119 -8.47 -6.38 -11.04
N PRO A 120 -7.30 -5.73 -11.25
CA PRO A 120 -6.13 -6.41 -11.78
C PRO A 120 -5.67 -7.56 -10.87
N LYS A 121 -5.01 -8.56 -11.45
CA LYS A 121 -4.48 -9.70 -10.69
C LYS A 121 -3.23 -9.33 -9.91
N SER A 122 -2.31 -8.60 -10.54
CA SER A 122 -1.05 -8.20 -9.90
C SER A 122 -1.21 -7.03 -8.93
N TYR A 123 -0.28 -6.92 -7.98
CA TYR A 123 -0.17 -5.73 -7.12
C TYR A 123 0.15 -4.47 -7.94
N PRO A 124 1.16 -4.48 -8.84
CA PRO A 124 1.41 -3.30 -9.67
C PRO A 124 0.22 -2.88 -10.52
N GLY A 125 -0.58 -3.83 -11.02
CA GLY A 125 -1.81 -3.53 -11.75
C GLY A 125 -2.84 -2.79 -10.89
N LYS A 126 -3.07 -3.25 -9.66
CA LYS A 126 -3.95 -2.57 -8.70
C LYS A 126 -3.45 -1.17 -8.37
N LEU A 127 -2.14 -1.03 -8.12
CA LEU A 127 -1.54 0.27 -7.83
C LEU A 127 -1.68 1.22 -9.04
N LEU A 128 -1.44 0.73 -10.25
CA LEU A 128 -1.63 1.52 -11.47
C LEU A 128 -3.07 2.02 -11.62
N ALA A 129 -4.04 1.17 -11.36
CA ALA A 129 -5.47 1.54 -11.41
C ALA A 129 -5.81 2.63 -10.38
N LEU A 130 -5.30 2.50 -9.14
CA LEU A 130 -5.46 3.51 -8.08
C LEU A 130 -4.83 4.85 -8.49
N LEU A 131 -3.60 4.82 -9.01
CA LEU A 131 -2.88 6.02 -9.46
C LEU A 131 -3.56 6.66 -10.67
N LYS A 132 -4.13 5.86 -11.59
CA LYS A 132 -4.91 6.39 -12.71
C LYS A 132 -6.18 7.07 -12.22
N ARG A 133 -6.92 6.48 -11.28
CA ARG A 133 -8.10 7.10 -10.65
C ARG A 133 -7.73 8.43 -9.98
N ARG A 134 -6.59 8.46 -9.30
CA ARG A 134 -6.07 9.67 -8.65
C ARG A 134 -5.73 10.76 -9.67
N TYR A 135 -5.00 10.41 -10.72
CA TYR A 135 -4.66 11.32 -11.82
C TYR A 135 -5.90 11.95 -12.42
N ASP A 136 -6.91 11.15 -12.74
CA ASP A 136 -8.16 11.64 -13.34
C ASP A 136 -8.94 12.54 -12.37
N ARG A 137 -9.03 12.15 -11.11
CA ARG A 137 -9.73 12.93 -10.07
C ARG A 137 -9.12 14.31 -9.88
N PHE A 138 -7.80 14.39 -9.84
CA PHE A 138 -7.07 15.62 -9.61
C PHE A 138 -6.50 16.26 -10.89
N LYS A 139 -6.91 15.77 -12.06
CA LYS A 139 -6.55 16.33 -13.39
C LYS A 139 -5.04 16.46 -13.59
N GLY A 140 -4.28 15.51 -13.08
CA GLY A 140 -2.83 15.48 -13.23
C GLY A 140 -2.09 16.50 -12.38
N ASP A 141 -2.68 17.05 -11.32
CA ASP A 141 -2.01 17.95 -10.39
C ASP A 141 -0.80 17.23 -9.75
N ALA A 142 0.40 17.77 -9.95
CA ALA A 142 1.63 17.20 -9.43
C ALA A 142 1.69 17.24 -7.89
N ALA A 143 1.00 18.19 -7.24
CA ALA A 143 0.94 18.25 -5.79
C ALA A 143 0.10 17.11 -5.15
N LYS A 144 -0.60 16.35 -5.98
CA LYS A 144 -1.41 15.20 -5.54
C LYS A 144 -0.71 13.85 -5.79
N GLY A 145 0.58 13.85 -6.10
CA GLY A 145 1.41 12.64 -6.11
C GLY A 145 1.52 12.01 -4.72
N LEU A 146 1.99 10.77 -4.68
CA LEU A 146 2.10 9.96 -3.46
C LEU A 146 3.55 9.56 -3.18
N ALA A 147 3.87 9.37 -1.91
CA ALA A 147 5.05 8.61 -1.51
C ALA A 147 4.74 7.11 -1.60
N ILE A 148 5.55 6.36 -2.34
CA ILE A 148 5.36 4.93 -2.59
C ILE A 148 6.60 4.20 -2.08
N ILE A 149 6.39 3.37 -1.05
CA ILE A 149 7.45 2.77 -0.24
C ILE A 149 7.24 1.25 -0.26
N PRO A 150 7.78 0.53 -1.26
CA PRO A 150 7.78 -0.93 -1.25
C PRO A 150 8.77 -1.43 -0.20
N CYS A 151 8.38 -2.49 0.51
CA CYS A 151 9.19 -3.19 1.51
C CYS A 151 9.39 -4.67 1.15
N GLU A 152 9.22 -5.02 -0.09
CA GLU A 152 9.50 -6.35 -0.63
C GLU A 152 11.02 -6.61 -0.64
N LEU A 153 11.43 -7.86 -0.39
CA LEU A 153 12.84 -8.27 -0.39
C LEU A 153 13.35 -8.43 -1.84
N ILE A 154 13.44 -7.31 -2.53
CA ILE A 154 13.90 -7.18 -3.91
C ILE A 154 14.88 -6.01 -3.95
N ASP A 155 16.05 -6.22 -4.55
CA ASP A 155 17.04 -5.16 -4.75
C ASP A 155 16.42 -4.02 -5.58
N ASP A 156 16.62 -2.78 -5.18
CA ASP A 156 16.07 -1.59 -5.82
C ASP A 156 14.53 -1.69 -6.02
N ASN A 157 13.82 -2.18 -5.00
CA ASN A 157 12.38 -2.49 -5.07
C ASN A 157 11.50 -1.31 -5.54
N GLY A 158 11.88 -0.08 -5.24
CA GLY A 158 11.20 1.13 -5.72
C GLY A 158 11.32 1.30 -7.23
N ASP A 159 12.52 1.13 -7.77
CA ASP A 159 12.79 1.23 -9.21
C ASP A 159 12.12 0.08 -9.96
N GLU A 160 12.14 -1.13 -9.41
CA GLU A 160 11.48 -2.28 -10.01
C GLU A 160 9.95 -2.10 -10.03
N LEU A 161 9.35 -1.59 -8.96
CA LEU A 161 7.93 -1.28 -8.94
C LEU A 161 7.57 -0.21 -9.98
N TYR A 162 8.37 0.85 -10.07
CA TYR A 162 8.17 1.89 -11.08
C TYR A 162 8.30 1.33 -12.51
N ARG A 163 9.26 0.44 -12.76
CA ARG A 163 9.41 -0.27 -14.05
C ARG A 163 8.15 -1.06 -14.39
N CYS A 164 7.63 -1.85 -13.45
CA CYS A 164 6.41 -2.62 -13.62
C CYS A 164 5.20 -1.73 -13.95
N LEU A 165 5.02 -0.62 -13.23
CA LEU A 165 3.94 0.33 -13.48
C LEU A 165 4.05 0.96 -14.87
N THR A 166 5.25 1.32 -15.29
CA THR A 166 5.49 1.91 -16.62
C THR A 166 5.18 0.92 -17.74
N GLU A 167 5.54 -0.35 -17.56
CA GLU A 167 5.23 -1.41 -18.52
C GLU A 167 3.73 -1.67 -18.61
N LEU A 168 3.05 -1.80 -17.48
CA LEU A 168 1.59 -1.95 -17.43
C LEU A 168 0.85 -0.73 -18.01
N ALA A 169 1.37 0.49 -17.80
CA ALA A 169 0.80 1.70 -18.40
C ALA A 169 0.87 1.66 -19.93
N LYS A 170 1.96 1.13 -20.50
CA LYS A 170 2.09 0.90 -21.95
C LYS A 170 1.13 -0.18 -22.46
N ILE A 171 1.03 -1.31 -21.77
CA ILE A 171 0.09 -2.39 -22.07
C ILE A 171 -1.35 -1.85 -22.13
N ASN A 172 -1.71 -1.02 -21.16
CA ASN A 172 -3.03 -0.38 -21.05
C ASN A 172 -3.17 0.87 -21.93
N LYS A 173 -2.19 1.18 -22.80
CA LYS A 173 -2.22 2.31 -23.75
C LYS A 173 -2.52 3.65 -23.08
N MET A 174 -1.98 3.87 -21.91
CA MET A 174 -2.15 5.13 -21.19
C MET A 174 -1.46 6.28 -21.91
N ASP A 175 -2.03 7.47 -21.80
CA ASP A 175 -1.50 8.64 -22.47
C ASP A 175 -0.15 9.11 -21.87
N ALA A 176 0.61 9.86 -22.69
CA ALA A 176 1.93 10.35 -22.29
C ALA A 176 1.88 11.31 -21.11
N ALA A 177 0.78 12.03 -20.92
CA ALA A 177 0.62 12.97 -19.81
C ALA A 177 0.50 12.22 -18.47
N PHE A 178 -0.26 11.13 -18.45
CA PHE A 178 -0.33 10.25 -17.26
C PHE A 178 1.03 9.61 -16.95
N ILE A 179 1.72 9.07 -17.99
CA ILE A 179 3.05 8.45 -17.79
C ILE A 179 4.05 9.48 -17.23
N LYS A 180 4.01 10.72 -17.73
CA LYS A 180 4.83 11.80 -17.18
C LYS A 180 4.48 12.11 -15.73
N TRP A 181 3.20 12.22 -15.40
CA TRP A 181 2.74 12.44 -14.03
C TRP A 181 3.14 11.30 -13.09
N LEU A 182 3.02 10.05 -13.55
CA LEU A 182 3.47 8.87 -12.80
C LEU A 182 4.93 9.00 -12.39
N GLN A 183 5.78 9.48 -13.30
CA GLN A 183 7.21 9.64 -13.10
C GLN A 183 7.57 10.85 -12.21
N THR A 184 6.88 11.98 -12.38
CA THR A 184 7.35 13.27 -11.84
C THR A 184 6.60 13.72 -10.59
N ALA A 185 5.39 13.22 -10.37
CA ALA A 185 4.58 13.60 -9.22
C ALA A 185 4.69 12.61 -8.04
N ASN A 186 4.99 11.35 -8.33
CA ASN A 186 5.10 10.31 -7.30
C ASN A 186 6.55 10.08 -6.91
N HIS A 187 6.77 9.74 -5.64
CA HIS A 187 8.10 9.46 -5.11
C HIS A 187 8.22 7.97 -4.78
N PHE A 188 8.94 7.25 -5.62
CA PHE A 188 9.26 5.84 -5.39
C PHE A 188 10.56 5.75 -4.58
N THR A 189 10.49 5.10 -3.43
CA THR A 189 11.63 4.97 -2.51
C THR A 189 12.04 3.51 -2.46
N SER A 190 13.29 3.21 -2.74
CA SER A 190 13.84 1.87 -2.49
C SER A 190 14.19 1.72 -1.02
N THR A 191 13.80 0.60 -0.41
CA THR A 191 14.08 0.24 0.98
C THR A 191 15.11 -0.89 1.08
N LEU A 192 15.48 -1.45 -0.04
CA LEU A 192 16.50 -2.48 -0.17
C LEU A 192 17.34 -2.22 -1.42
#